data_024f7600ea108e9f8abb0aa91c7d0cfe
#
_entry.id   024f7600ea108e9f8abb0aa91c7d0cfe
#
_cell.length_a   1.000
_cell.length_b   1.000
_cell.length_c   1.000
_cell.angle_alpha   90.00
_cell.angle_beta   90.00
_cell.angle_gamma   90.00
#
_symmetry.space_group_name_H-M   'P 1'
#
loop_
_entity.id
_entity.type
_entity.pdbx_description
1 polymer ?
#
loop_
_entity_poly.entity_id
_entity_poly.type
_entity_poly.pdbx_seq_one_letter_code
_entity_poly.pdbx_strand_id
1 'polypeptide(L)'
;MSTADPVNEAVAALTNCPNVKKCIVVKRTGNYVYWNNDRDVWYHDLIKDVSSNCEPEEMSAEDPLFILYTSGSTGKPKGVLHTTGGYMVYASMTHQYIFNYKPKDIYWCTADIGWVTGHSYIIYGPLANGATTIMFEGIPNYPDTSR
;
A
#
# COMPACT_ATOMS: atom_id res chain seq x y z
N MET A 1 8.18 -7.50 18.73
CA MET A 1 6.75 -7.71 18.43
C MET A 1 6.64 -8.84 17.43
N SER A 2 5.77 -9.80 17.66
CA SER A 2 5.50 -10.87 16.68
C SER A 2 4.70 -10.26 15.52
N THR A 3 5.12 -10.55 14.27
CA THR A 3 4.39 -10.09 13.07
C THR A 3 3.01 -10.73 12.90
N ALA A 4 2.69 -11.75 13.71
CA ALA A 4 1.37 -12.38 13.70
C ALA A 4 0.34 -11.60 14.53
N ASP A 5 0.77 -10.77 15.48
CA ASP A 5 -0.15 -10.07 16.37
C ASP A 5 -1.03 -9.06 15.64
N PRO A 6 -0.51 -8.20 14.74
CA PRO A 6 -1.36 -7.28 13.97
C PRO A 6 -2.36 -7.98 13.06
N VAL A 7 -1.97 -9.13 12.47
CA VAL A 7 -2.88 -9.93 11.63
C VAL A 7 -3.99 -10.52 12.48
N ASN A 8 -3.66 -11.08 13.65
CA ASN A 8 -4.64 -11.65 14.56
C ASN A 8 -5.61 -10.59 15.09
N GLU A 9 -5.12 -9.38 15.38
CA GLU A 9 -5.96 -8.24 15.78
C GLU A 9 -6.92 -7.82 14.67
N ALA A 10 -6.42 -7.72 13.43
CA ALA A 10 -7.24 -7.39 12.27
C ALA A 10 -8.32 -8.47 12.03
N VAL A 11 -7.95 -9.75 12.07
CA VAL A 11 -8.88 -10.87 11.89
C VAL A 11 -9.94 -10.91 13.00
N ALA A 12 -9.55 -10.63 14.25
CA ALA A 12 -10.49 -10.53 15.37
C ALA A 12 -11.48 -9.38 15.19
N ALA A 13 -11.02 -8.21 14.71
CA ALA A 13 -11.89 -7.07 14.43
C ALA A 13 -12.94 -7.37 13.36
N LEU A 14 -12.64 -8.24 12.39
CA LEU A 14 -13.57 -8.65 11.34
C LEU A 14 -14.79 -9.44 11.85
N THR A 15 -14.74 -9.96 13.07
CA THR A 15 -15.87 -10.63 13.71
C THR A 15 -17.09 -9.70 13.82
N ASN A 16 -16.85 -8.41 13.95
CA ASN A 16 -17.88 -7.37 14.03
C ASN A 16 -18.25 -6.76 12.67
N CYS A 17 -17.73 -7.31 11.58
CA CYS A 17 -17.90 -6.79 10.23
C CYS A 17 -18.62 -7.82 9.32
N PRO A 18 -19.95 -8.01 9.46
CA PRO A 18 -20.69 -9.07 8.77
C PRO A 18 -20.71 -8.92 7.24
N ASN A 19 -20.40 -7.72 6.74
CA ASN A 19 -20.35 -7.44 5.31
C ASN A 19 -19.03 -7.86 4.65
N VAL A 20 -17.99 -8.15 5.43
CA VAL A 20 -16.72 -8.67 4.91
C VAL A 20 -16.87 -10.15 4.64
N LYS A 21 -16.89 -10.52 3.37
CA LYS A 21 -17.13 -11.91 2.93
C LYS A 21 -15.84 -12.72 2.77
N LYS A 22 -14.74 -12.07 2.43
CA LYS A 22 -13.44 -12.72 2.26
C LYS A 22 -12.32 -11.89 2.90
N CYS A 23 -11.39 -12.59 3.53
CA CYS A 23 -10.15 -12.04 4.04
C CYS A 23 -9.00 -12.80 3.36
N ILE A 24 -8.20 -12.08 2.59
CA ILE A 24 -7.07 -12.65 1.86
C ILE A 24 -5.81 -12.48 2.70
N VAL A 25 -5.20 -13.57 3.10
CA VAL A 25 -4.04 -13.57 4.00
C VAL A 25 -2.77 -13.95 3.23
N VAL A 26 -1.75 -13.09 3.30
CA VAL A 26 -0.42 -13.37 2.75
C VAL A 26 0.43 -14.09 3.79
N LYS A 27 0.87 -15.30 3.47
CA LYS A 27 1.75 -16.08 4.35
C LYS A 27 3.20 -15.62 4.16
N ARG A 28 3.68 -14.74 5.05
CA ARG A 28 5.05 -14.20 4.98
C ARG A 28 6.01 -14.93 5.93
N THR A 29 5.69 -14.99 7.20
CA THR A 29 6.57 -15.54 8.24
C THR A 29 6.24 -16.99 8.61
N GLY A 30 5.04 -17.47 8.23
CA GLY A 30 4.55 -18.80 8.59
C GLY A 30 4.10 -18.94 10.04
N ASN A 31 4.03 -17.85 10.79
CA ASN A 31 3.51 -17.88 12.14
C ASN A 31 2.03 -18.28 12.17
N TYR A 32 1.60 -18.79 13.30
CA TYR A 32 0.19 -19.10 13.51
C TYR A 32 -0.65 -17.82 13.45
N VAL A 33 -1.77 -17.89 12.73
CA VAL A 33 -2.79 -16.85 12.67
C VAL A 33 -4.16 -17.45 12.95
N TYR A 34 -5.06 -16.72 13.60
CA TYR A 34 -6.45 -17.11 13.75
C TYR A 34 -7.08 -17.25 12.38
N TRP A 35 -7.88 -18.31 12.20
CA TRP A 35 -8.40 -18.67 10.89
C TRP A 35 -9.90 -18.99 10.94
N ASN A 36 -10.66 -18.36 10.07
CA ASN A 36 -12.08 -18.68 9.83
C ASN A 36 -12.20 -19.30 8.42
N ASN A 37 -12.48 -20.59 8.35
CA ASN A 37 -12.55 -21.33 7.09
C ASN A 37 -13.64 -20.83 6.11
N ASP A 38 -14.69 -20.19 6.61
CA ASP A 38 -15.78 -19.68 5.76
C ASP A 38 -15.43 -18.34 5.10
N ARG A 39 -14.46 -17.61 5.66
CA ARG A 39 -14.11 -16.27 5.24
C ARG A 39 -12.68 -16.16 4.73
N ASP A 40 -11.71 -16.79 5.42
CA ASP A 40 -10.30 -16.53 5.21
C ASP A 40 -9.71 -17.46 4.14
N VAL A 41 -8.90 -16.90 3.25
CA VAL A 41 -8.24 -17.63 2.17
C VAL A 41 -6.78 -17.21 2.07
N TRP A 42 -5.90 -18.17 1.77
CA TRP A 42 -4.51 -17.87 1.52
C TRP A 42 -4.34 -17.20 0.15
N TYR A 43 -3.59 -16.10 0.09
CA TYR A 43 -3.28 -15.41 -1.16
C TYR A 43 -2.68 -16.36 -2.21
N HIS A 44 -1.67 -17.14 -1.82
CA HIS A 44 -0.97 -18.05 -2.74
C HIS A 44 -1.87 -19.19 -3.26
N ASP A 45 -2.91 -19.57 -2.52
CA ASP A 45 -3.88 -20.55 -3.02
C ASP A 45 -4.88 -19.90 -3.99
N LEU A 46 -5.25 -18.66 -3.69
CA LEU A 46 -6.19 -17.90 -4.53
C LEU A 46 -5.63 -17.60 -5.92
N ILE A 47 -4.31 -17.34 -6.02
CA ILE A 47 -3.68 -16.94 -7.29
C ILE A 47 -3.19 -18.10 -8.15
N LYS A 48 -3.29 -19.36 -7.70
CA LYS A 48 -2.74 -20.51 -8.43
C LYS A 48 -3.26 -20.66 -9.86
N ASP A 49 -4.55 -20.42 -10.03
CA ASP A 49 -5.27 -20.69 -11.29
C ASP A 49 -5.76 -19.41 -11.97
N VAL A 50 -5.27 -18.23 -11.54
CA VAL A 50 -5.63 -16.97 -12.19
C VAL A 50 -4.63 -16.58 -13.27
N SER A 51 -5.13 -15.91 -14.32
CA SER A 51 -4.28 -15.35 -15.36
C SER A 51 -3.35 -14.29 -14.81
N SER A 52 -2.11 -14.26 -15.30
CA SER A 52 -1.18 -13.15 -15.05
C SER A 52 -1.51 -11.91 -15.89
N ASN A 53 -2.37 -12.06 -16.89
CA ASN A 53 -2.84 -10.94 -17.70
C ASN A 53 -4.04 -10.29 -17.02
N CYS A 54 -3.91 -9.02 -16.66
CA CYS A 54 -4.95 -8.18 -16.08
C CYS A 54 -4.95 -6.86 -16.83
N GLU A 55 -5.93 -6.71 -17.72
CA GLU A 55 -6.07 -5.46 -18.46
C GLU A 55 -6.44 -4.33 -17.50
N PRO A 56 -5.82 -3.14 -17.66
CA PRO A 56 -6.17 -1.99 -16.82
C PRO A 56 -7.59 -1.51 -17.13
N GLU A 57 -8.30 -1.11 -16.10
CA GLU A 57 -9.60 -0.46 -16.27
C GLU A 57 -9.41 0.94 -16.85
N GLU A 58 -10.20 1.31 -17.86
CA GLU A 58 -10.21 2.66 -18.41
C GLU A 58 -10.83 3.63 -17.40
N MET A 59 -10.07 4.65 -17.00
CA MET A 59 -10.48 5.63 -16.02
C MET A 59 -10.41 7.04 -16.59
N SER A 60 -11.41 7.86 -16.30
CA SER A 60 -11.32 9.30 -16.52
C SER A 60 -10.34 9.95 -15.53
N ALA A 61 -9.71 11.05 -15.93
CA ALA A 61 -8.85 11.81 -15.05
C ALA A 61 -9.55 12.28 -13.75
N GLU A 62 -10.86 12.53 -13.84
CA GLU A 62 -11.67 13.00 -12.73
C GLU A 62 -12.30 11.86 -11.89
N ASP A 63 -12.14 10.60 -12.32
CA ASP A 63 -12.66 9.48 -11.56
C ASP A 63 -11.94 9.36 -10.21
N PRO A 64 -12.67 9.00 -9.13
CA PRO A 64 -12.08 8.77 -7.83
C PRO A 64 -11.01 7.69 -7.85
N LEU A 65 -9.82 7.99 -7.33
CA LEU A 65 -8.75 7.00 -7.14
C LEU A 65 -8.83 6.38 -5.76
N PHE A 66 -8.83 7.21 -4.72
CA PHE A 66 -8.96 6.78 -3.33
C PHE A 66 -9.35 7.95 -2.42
N ILE A 67 -9.79 7.61 -1.20
CA ILE A 67 -10.04 8.56 -0.13
C ILE A 67 -9.07 8.29 1.01
N LEU A 68 -8.34 9.31 1.44
CA LEU A 68 -7.51 9.28 2.62
C LEU A 68 -8.03 10.23 3.69
N TYR A 69 -8.06 9.74 4.92
CA TYR A 69 -8.46 10.54 6.07
C TYR A 69 -7.24 11.20 6.72
N THR A 70 -7.36 12.50 6.97
CA THR A 70 -6.38 13.26 7.77
C THR A 70 -6.93 13.46 9.17
N SER A 71 -6.04 13.63 10.15
CA SER A 71 -6.43 13.88 11.56
C SER A 71 -7.25 15.17 11.75
N GLY A 72 -7.19 16.09 10.79
CA GLY A 72 -7.93 17.36 10.81
C GLY A 72 -7.55 18.29 11.97
N SER A 73 -7.39 19.56 11.71
CA SER A 73 -7.11 20.58 12.75
C SER A 73 -8.24 20.76 13.78
N THR A 74 -9.43 20.25 13.48
CA THR A 74 -10.64 20.38 14.33
C THR A 74 -10.96 19.11 15.14
N GLY A 75 -10.03 18.14 15.20
CA GLY A 75 -10.18 16.90 15.95
C GLY A 75 -11.05 15.82 15.29
N LYS A 76 -11.80 16.13 14.23
CA LYS A 76 -12.54 15.14 13.44
C LYS A 76 -11.77 14.80 12.18
N PRO A 77 -11.54 13.52 11.87
CA PRO A 77 -10.91 13.11 10.62
C PRO A 77 -11.69 13.65 9.41
N LYS A 78 -10.95 14.16 8.42
CA LYS A 78 -11.51 14.64 7.15
C LYS A 78 -11.05 13.73 6.03
N GLY A 79 -11.99 13.20 5.26
CA GLY A 79 -11.71 12.43 4.06
C GLY A 79 -11.31 13.35 2.91
N VAL A 80 -10.15 13.10 2.31
CA VAL A 80 -9.68 13.80 1.11
C VAL A 80 -9.81 12.84 -0.06
N LEU A 81 -10.64 13.20 -1.03
CA LEU A 81 -10.80 12.47 -2.27
C LEU A 81 -9.68 12.88 -3.23
N HIS A 82 -8.94 11.89 -3.71
CA HIS A 82 -7.96 12.05 -4.77
C HIS A 82 -8.52 11.51 -6.07
N THR A 83 -8.42 12.29 -7.15
CA THR A 83 -8.81 11.85 -8.49
C THR A 83 -7.64 11.18 -9.21
N THR A 84 -7.96 10.30 -10.16
CA THR A 84 -6.97 9.48 -10.87
C THR A 84 -5.93 10.32 -11.58
N GLY A 85 -6.33 11.26 -12.43
CA GLY A 85 -5.40 12.11 -13.18
C GLY A 85 -4.70 13.14 -12.31
N GLY A 86 -5.44 13.82 -11.43
CA GLY A 86 -4.90 14.86 -10.58
C GLY A 86 -3.81 14.36 -9.64
N TYR A 87 -4.06 13.22 -9.01
CA TYR A 87 -3.07 12.60 -8.11
C TYR A 87 -1.83 12.11 -8.86
N MET A 88 -2.02 11.45 -10.01
CA MET A 88 -0.91 10.92 -10.80
C MET A 88 -0.01 12.03 -11.34
N VAL A 89 -0.58 13.12 -11.86
CA VAL A 89 0.18 14.29 -12.32
C VAL A 89 0.98 14.90 -11.16
N TYR A 90 0.34 15.11 -9.99
CA TYR A 90 1.01 15.67 -8.83
C TYR A 90 2.17 14.77 -8.35
N ALA A 91 1.93 13.48 -8.16
CA ALA A 91 2.93 12.55 -7.66
C ALA A 91 4.11 12.40 -8.65
N SER A 92 3.82 12.31 -9.95
CA SER A 92 4.85 12.20 -10.98
C SER A 92 5.70 13.47 -11.07
N MET A 93 5.07 14.65 -11.15
CA MET A 93 5.80 15.91 -11.27
C MET A 93 6.62 16.24 -10.02
N THR A 94 6.09 16.03 -8.84
CA THR A 94 6.83 16.27 -7.60
C THR A 94 8.00 15.32 -7.46
N HIS A 95 7.83 14.04 -7.81
CA HIS A 95 8.94 13.10 -7.83
C HIS A 95 10.04 13.55 -8.81
N GLN A 96 9.67 13.94 -10.02
CA GLN A 96 10.63 14.35 -11.04
C GLN A 96 11.36 15.65 -10.65
N TYR A 97 10.63 16.69 -10.26
CA TYR A 97 11.19 18.03 -10.10
C TYR A 97 11.68 18.31 -8.67
N ILE A 98 10.94 17.92 -7.65
CA ILE A 98 11.31 18.22 -6.25
C ILE A 98 12.44 17.30 -5.78
N PHE A 99 12.35 16.01 -6.10
CA PHE A 99 13.44 15.06 -5.77
C PHE A 99 14.52 15.01 -6.85
N ASN A 100 14.40 15.84 -7.90
CA ASN A 100 15.40 15.98 -8.96
C ASN A 100 15.78 14.65 -9.62
N TYR A 101 14.80 13.75 -9.75
CA TYR A 101 15.00 12.44 -10.37
C TYR A 101 15.51 12.58 -11.81
N LYS A 102 16.53 11.80 -12.15
CA LYS A 102 17.07 11.68 -13.52
C LYS A 102 16.93 10.24 -14.01
N PRO A 103 16.76 10.04 -15.33
CA PRO A 103 16.78 8.71 -15.92
C PRO A 103 18.04 7.93 -15.51
N LYS A 104 17.85 6.68 -15.06
CA LYS A 104 18.85 5.75 -14.52
C LYS A 104 19.23 5.95 -13.05
N ASP A 105 18.70 6.96 -12.37
CA ASP A 105 18.84 7.03 -10.92
C ASP A 105 18.15 5.84 -10.25
N ILE A 106 18.72 5.38 -9.17
CA ILE A 106 18.09 4.40 -8.26
C ILE A 106 17.49 5.20 -7.11
N TYR A 107 16.17 5.16 -7.00
CA TYR A 107 15.43 5.95 -6.04
C TYR A 107 15.02 5.11 -4.82
N TRP A 108 15.20 5.65 -3.64
CA TRP A 108 14.77 5.02 -2.40
C TRP A 108 13.98 5.98 -1.52
N CYS A 109 12.73 5.64 -1.27
CA CYS A 109 11.89 6.32 -0.29
C CYS A 109 11.82 5.47 0.98
N THR A 110 12.25 6.04 2.10
CA THR A 110 12.26 5.34 3.41
C THR A 110 10.96 5.51 4.20
N ALA A 111 9.94 6.13 3.62
CA ALA A 111 8.63 6.25 4.24
C ALA A 111 7.95 4.88 4.36
N ASP A 112 7.02 4.77 5.32
CA ASP A 112 6.16 3.61 5.45
C ASP A 112 5.10 3.61 4.34
N ILE A 113 4.86 2.43 3.73
CA ILE A 113 3.86 2.29 2.67
C ILE A 113 2.43 2.54 3.14
N GLY A 114 2.16 2.41 4.43
CA GLY A 114 0.86 2.70 5.03
C GLY A 114 0.50 4.18 5.11
N TRP A 115 1.44 5.08 4.80
CA TRP A 115 1.24 6.53 4.79
C TRP A 115 1.14 7.06 3.37
N VAL A 116 0.46 8.23 3.22
CA VAL A 116 0.32 8.88 1.90
C VAL A 116 1.67 9.18 1.24
N THR A 117 2.71 9.49 2.02
CA THR A 117 4.06 9.68 1.50
C THR A 117 4.58 8.40 0.82
N GLY A 118 4.33 7.24 1.42
CA GLY A 118 4.66 5.95 0.82
C GLY A 118 3.87 5.70 -0.46
N HIS A 119 2.56 5.96 -0.45
CA HIS A 119 1.74 5.84 -1.67
C HIS A 119 2.29 6.71 -2.79
N SER A 120 2.55 8.00 -2.51
CA SER A 120 3.01 8.95 -3.53
C SER A 120 4.42 8.65 -4.03
N TYR A 121 5.36 8.28 -3.13
CA TYR A 121 6.79 8.29 -3.42
C TYR A 121 7.49 6.94 -3.25
N ILE A 122 6.78 5.86 -2.94
CA ILE A 122 7.26 4.49 -3.14
C ILE A 122 6.66 3.93 -4.43
N ILE A 123 5.36 4.21 -4.70
CA ILE A 123 4.62 3.59 -5.78
C ILE A 123 4.35 4.58 -6.91
N TYR A 124 3.40 5.51 -6.73
CA TYR A 124 2.82 6.24 -7.86
C TYR A 124 3.82 7.15 -8.58
N GLY A 125 4.51 8.04 -7.89
CA GLY A 125 5.44 9.00 -8.50
C GLY A 125 6.63 8.33 -9.19
N PRO A 126 7.38 7.48 -8.50
CA PRO A 126 8.53 6.78 -9.09
C PRO A 126 8.15 5.90 -10.27
N LEU A 127 7.11 5.08 -10.14
CA LEU A 127 6.71 4.15 -11.21
C LEU A 127 6.14 4.88 -12.42
N ALA A 128 5.42 5.99 -12.22
CA ALA A 128 4.95 6.83 -13.33
C ALA A 128 6.10 7.46 -14.11
N ASN A 129 7.26 7.67 -13.50
CA ASN A 129 8.48 8.17 -14.14
C ASN A 129 9.42 7.04 -14.62
N GLY A 130 9.02 5.77 -14.53
CA GLY A 130 9.84 4.62 -14.93
C GLY A 130 11.11 4.45 -14.08
N ALA A 131 11.07 4.91 -12.83
CA ALA A 131 12.22 4.85 -11.95
C ALA A 131 12.51 3.42 -11.46
N THR A 132 13.78 3.10 -11.31
CA THR A 132 14.21 1.94 -10.53
C THR A 132 14.12 2.30 -9.05
N THR A 133 13.32 1.55 -8.28
CA THR A 133 13.12 1.80 -6.86
C THR A 133 13.70 0.71 -5.99
N ILE A 134 14.21 1.09 -4.81
CA ILE A 134 14.59 0.14 -3.76
C ILE A 134 13.40 -0.07 -2.84
N MET A 135 13.05 -1.34 -2.63
CA MET A 135 12.06 -1.75 -1.64
C MET A 135 12.79 -2.43 -0.48
N PHE A 136 12.52 -1.98 0.73
CA PHE A 136 13.17 -2.46 1.94
C PHE A 136 12.12 -2.96 2.94
N GLU A 137 12.27 -4.20 3.39
CA GLU A 137 11.41 -4.79 4.40
C GLU A 137 12.01 -4.59 5.80
N GLY A 138 11.42 -3.71 6.57
CA GLY A 138 11.83 -3.38 7.92
C GLY A 138 11.92 -1.88 8.18
N ILE A 139 12.45 -1.54 9.34
CA ILE A 139 12.67 -0.14 9.72
C ILE A 139 14.17 0.20 9.58
N PRO A 140 14.52 1.42 9.11
CA PRO A 140 15.90 1.77 8.77
C PRO A 140 16.91 1.71 9.93
N ASN A 141 16.43 1.76 11.17
CA ASN A 141 17.24 1.76 12.37
C ASN A 141 17.26 0.42 13.13
N TYR A 142 16.82 -0.66 12.53
CA TYR A 142 16.85 -1.98 13.14
C TYR A 142 17.76 -2.93 12.33
N PRO A 143 18.67 -3.67 12.98
CA PRO A 143 18.98 -3.72 14.43
C PRO A 143 19.71 -2.47 14.96
N ASP A 144 20.34 -1.70 14.10
CA ASP A 144 21.03 -0.44 14.38
C ASP A 144 21.13 0.43 13.12
N THR A 145 21.65 1.63 13.24
CA THR A 145 21.71 2.63 12.16
C THR A 145 22.83 2.40 11.15
N SER A 146 23.70 1.41 11.35
CA SER A 146 24.80 1.06 10.43
C SER A 146 24.41 0.08 9.32
N ARG A 147 23.17 -0.34 9.31
CA ARG A 147 22.58 -1.31 8.41
C ARG A 147 22.52 -0.83 6.96
#